data_1b2ed13646f54cc4b65d5d35c80d965d
#
_entry.id   1b2ed13646f54cc4b65d5d35c80d965d
#
_cell.length_a   1.000
_cell.length_b   1.000
_cell.length_c   1.000
_cell.angle_alpha   90.00
_cell.angle_beta   90.00
_cell.angle_gamma   90.00
#
_symmetry.space_group_name_H-M   'P 1'
#
loop_
_entity.id
_entity.type
_entity.pdbx_description
1 polymer ?
#
loop_
_entity_poly.entity_id
_entity_poly.type
_entity_poly.pdbx_seq_one_letter_code
_entity_poly.pdbx_strand_id
1 'polypeptide(L)'
;MIKKYDVVAVGSGNIDLVFRVPRLPGNDDKVVGKKISENVGGTVANSACMMSTLGLKVVSLSSAGDDRYGQLIVDDFNRHGVDTRYIKINPGQDPNMAIIILDESGEKSLIYAPGDNCEWDQQTAFTAIAESKIMYTMPGDLEKYTVQAQYARSQNTLVAVDIEPHIASDKEQLAKILNLADIAIFNQ
;
A
#
# COMPACT_ATOMS: atom_id res chain seq x y z
N MET A 1 -22.38 15.45 -0.96
CA MET A 1 -21.42 15.81 0.11
C MET A 1 -20.26 16.58 -0.52
N ILE A 2 -19.68 17.57 0.17
CA ILE A 2 -18.48 18.26 -0.35
C ILE A 2 -17.29 17.32 -0.16
N LYS A 3 -16.57 17.01 -1.25
CA LYS A 3 -15.36 16.17 -1.20
C LYS A 3 -14.22 16.98 -0.55
N LYS A 4 -13.68 16.50 0.56
CA LYS A 4 -12.59 17.15 1.31
C LYS A 4 -11.22 16.83 0.71
N TYR A 5 -11.09 15.61 0.14
CA TYR A 5 -9.85 15.07 -0.40
C TYR A 5 -9.95 14.86 -1.91
N ASP A 6 -8.83 14.98 -2.58
CA ASP A 6 -8.72 14.57 -3.97
C ASP A 6 -8.62 13.05 -4.06
N VAL A 7 -7.86 12.42 -3.15
CA VAL A 7 -7.64 10.97 -3.15
C VAL A 7 -7.75 10.41 -1.73
N VAL A 8 -8.45 9.28 -1.57
CA VAL A 8 -8.23 8.34 -0.48
C VAL A 8 -7.38 7.19 -1.00
N ALA A 9 -6.20 7.02 -0.40
CA ALA A 9 -5.29 5.91 -0.69
C ALA A 9 -5.59 4.75 0.26
N VAL A 10 -6.08 3.65 -0.30
CA VAL A 10 -6.56 2.48 0.46
C VAL A 10 -5.52 1.38 0.40
N GLY A 11 -4.72 1.25 1.45
CA GLY A 11 -3.64 0.25 1.55
C GLY A 11 -2.56 0.68 2.53
N SER A 12 -1.91 -0.28 3.15
CA SER A 12 -0.88 -0.05 4.15
C SER A 12 0.48 0.26 3.51
N GLY A 13 1.33 0.96 4.26
CA GLY A 13 2.76 0.98 4.00
C GLY A 13 3.42 -0.35 4.38
N ASN A 14 4.62 -0.55 3.91
CA ASN A 14 5.49 -1.64 4.34
C ASN A 14 6.87 -1.10 4.71
N ILE A 15 7.67 -1.93 5.38
CA ILE A 15 9.06 -1.62 5.73
C ILE A 15 9.98 -2.35 4.76
N ASP A 16 10.77 -1.59 4.02
CA ASP A 16 11.79 -2.09 3.10
C ASP A 16 13.15 -2.16 3.82
N LEU A 17 13.64 -3.38 4.06
CA LEU A 17 14.97 -3.64 4.61
C LEU A 17 15.90 -4.01 3.47
N VAL A 18 16.87 -3.13 3.15
CA VAL A 18 17.80 -3.38 2.06
C VAL A 18 19.15 -3.82 2.60
N PHE A 19 19.60 -5.00 2.12
CA PHE A 19 20.90 -5.57 2.45
C PHE A 19 21.77 -5.63 1.20
N ARG A 20 23.02 -5.24 1.33
CA ARG A 20 24.04 -5.43 0.30
C ARG A 20 24.88 -6.65 0.63
N VAL A 21 25.09 -7.50 -0.38
CA VAL A 21 25.89 -8.72 -0.30
C VAL A 21 26.89 -8.75 -1.47
N PRO A 22 28.01 -9.50 -1.38
CA PRO A 22 28.93 -9.68 -2.50
C PRO A 22 28.28 -10.43 -3.68
N ARG A 23 27.38 -11.36 -3.40
CA ARG A 23 26.58 -12.14 -4.34
C ARG A 23 25.28 -12.60 -3.69
N LEU A 24 24.27 -12.89 -4.49
CA LEU A 24 23.02 -13.47 -3.96
C LEU A 24 23.30 -14.86 -3.36
N PRO A 25 22.71 -15.20 -2.18
CA PRO A 25 22.84 -16.52 -1.61
C PRO A 25 22.12 -17.57 -2.46
N GLY A 26 22.73 -18.71 -2.67
CA GLY A 26 22.11 -19.92 -3.23
C GLY A 26 21.46 -20.79 -2.17
N ASN A 27 21.05 -22.00 -2.59
CA ASN A 27 20.52 -22.99 -1.63
C ASN A 27 21.63 -23.42 -0.65
N ASP A 28 21.27 -23.50 0.62
CA ASP A 28 22.15 -23.93 1.71
C ASP A 28 23.45 -23.09 1.82
N ASP A 29 23.36 -21.81 1.44
CA ASP A 29 24.50 -20.91 1.37
C ASP A 29 24.41 -19.82 2.45
N LYS A 30 25.57 -19.37 2.93
CA LYS A 30 25.71 -18.28 3.88
C LYS A 30 26.60 -17.18 3.30
N VAL A 31 26.04 -16.00 3.09
CA VAL A 31 26.77 -14.79 2.70
C VAL A 31 26.77 -13.77 3.81
N VAL A 32 27.89 -13.06 3.97
CA VAL A 32 27.98 -11.94 4.90
C VAL A 32 27.54 -10.70 4.15
N GLY A 33 26.51 -10.04 4.68
CA GLY A 33 25.94 -8.83 4.11
C GLY A 33 25.90 -7.68 5.10
N LYS A 34 25.59 -6.49 4.60
CA LYS A 34 25.40 -5.25 5.38
C LYS A 34 24.01 -4.68 5.11
N LYS A 35 23.26 -4.39 6.17
CA LYS A 35 22.04 -3.55 6.04
C LYS A 35 22.45 -2.15 5.60
N ILE A 36 21.93 -1.68 4.46
CA ILE A 36 22.27 -0.38 3.89
C ILE A 36 21.15 0.65 3.99
N SER A 37 19.90 0.20 4.07
CA SER A 37 18.79 1.10 4.32
C SER A 37 17.62 0.40 5.01
N GLU A 38 16.76 1.22 5.60
CA GLU A 38 15.46 0.87 6.16
C GLU A 38 14.54 2.03 5.81
N ASN A 39 13.54 1.77 4.97
CA ASN A 39 12.66 2.81 4.45
C ASN A 39 11.21 2.36 4.56
N VAL A 40 10.31 3.31 4.53
CA VAL A 40 8.89 3.04 4.27
C VAL A 40 8.73 2.82 2.76
N GLY A 41 7.98 1.80 2.40
CA GLY A 41 7.63 1.44 1.03
C GLY A 41 6.18 1.02 0.92
N GLY A 42 5.86 0.30 -0.15
CA GLY A 42 4.53 -0.15 -0.49
C GLY A 42 3.91 0.68 -1.62
N THR A 43 3.35 -0.01 -2.60
CA THR A 43 2.82 0.60 -3.83
C THR A 43 1.82 1.72 -3.54
N VAL A 44 0.84 1.45 -2.67
CA VAL A 44 -0.18 2.45 -2.31
C VAL A 44 0.41 3.60 -1.49
N ALA A 45 1.29 3.31 -0.54
CA ALA A 45 1.91 4.34 0.30
C ALA A 45 2.82 5.26 -0.53
N ASN A 46 3.67 4.71 -1.39
CA ASN A 46 4.53 5.49 -2.29
C ASN A 46 3.71 6.40 -3.21
N SER A 47 2.62 5.87 -3.78
CA SER A 47 1.72 6.64 -4.64
C SER A 47 1.00 7.75 -3.86
N ALA A 48 0.55 7.48 -2.64
CA ALA A 48 -0.08 8.48 -1.76
C ALA A 48 0.88 9.63 -1.44
N CYS A 49 2.11 9.31 -1.05
CA CYS A 49 3.16 10.29 -0.76
C CYS A 49 3.50 11.14 -2.00
N MET A 50 3.64 10.49 -3.16
CA MET A 50 3.92 11.19 -4.42
C MET A 50 2.76 12.11 -4.83
N MET A 51 1.52 11.64 -4.80
CA MET A 51 0.33 12.45 -5.11
C MET A 51 0.22 13.66 -4.18
N SER A 52 0.48 13.48 -2.89
CA SER A 52 0.48 14.59 -1.93
C SER A 52 1.60 15.59 -2.21
N THR A 53 2.81 15.12 -2.50
CA THR A 53 3.94 15.98 -2.88
C THR A 53 3.67 16.80 -4.16
N LEU A 54 2.86 16.27 -5.08
CA LEU A 54 2.40 16.95 -6.28
C LEU A 54 1.24 17.93 -6.02
N GLY A 55 0.80 18.10 -4.78
CA GLY A 55 -0.17 19.11 -4.36
C GLY A 55 -1.61 18.62 -4.27
N LEU A 56 -1.87 17.31 -4.40
CA LEU A 56 -3.19 16.75 -4.14
C LEU A 56 -3.45 16.63 -2.64
N LYS A 57 -4.70 16.80 -2.24
CA LYS A 57 -5.14 16.52 -0.87
C LYS A 57 -5.39 15.02 -0.73
N VAL A 58 -4.44 14.32 -0.13
CA VAL A 58 -4.48 12.86 0.03
C VAL A 58 -4.75 12.50 1.48
N VAL A 59 -5.61 11.50 1.70
CA VAL A 59 -5.81 10.85 3.00
C VAL A 59 -5.49 9.37 2.88
N SER A 60 -4.77 8.81 3.86
CA SER A 60 -4.50 7.38 3.94
C SER A 60 -5.62 6.67 4.71
N LEU A 61 -6.15 5.61 4.13
CA LEU A 61 -7.02 4.65 4.80
C LEU A 61 -6.24 3.33 4.94
N SER A 62 -5.63 3.13 6.08
CA SER A 62 -4.70 2.03 6.34
C SER A 62 -4.69 1.62 7.80
N SER A 63 -3.81 0.69 8.14
CA SER A 63 -3.49 0.33 9.53
C SER A 63 -1.99 0.26 9.74
N ALA A 64 -1.57 0.42 10.99
CA ALA A 64 -0.20 0.30 11.44
C ALA A 64 -0.17 -0.28 12.86
N GLY A 65 0.95 -0.88 13.25
CA GLY A 65 1.19 -1.29 14.63
C GLY A 65 1.45 -0.11 15.56
N ASP A 66 1.46 -0.39 16.85
CA ASP A 66 1.86 0.56 17.90
C ASP A 66 3.37 0.51 18.20
N ASP A 67 4.12 -0.15 17.33
CA ASP A 67 5.56 -0.33 17.43
C ASP A 67 6.36 0.77 16.68
N ARG A 68 7.69 0.64 16.70
CA ARG A 68 8.60 1.53 15.98
C ARG A 68 8.30 1.60 14.47
N TYR A 69 7.90 0.50 13.86
CA TYR A 69 7.66 0.44 12.43
C TYR A 69 6.33 1.10 12.05
N GLY A 70 5.29 0.91 12.87
CA GLY A 70 4.03 1.63 12.70
C GLY A 70 4.22 3.14 12.81
N GLN A 71 5.01 3.60 13.79
CA GLN A 71 5.36 5.01 13.93
C GLN A 71 6.13 5.54 12.71
N LEU A 72 7.09 4.75 12.18
CA LEU A 72 7.86 5.14 11.00
C LEU A 72 6.96 5.33 9.76
N ILE A 73 5.97 4.46 9.58
CA ILE A 73 4.98 4.55 8.48
C ILE A 73 4.13 5.83 8.63
N VAL A 74 3.62 6.09 9.83
CA VAL A 74 2.79 7.29 10.10
C VAL A 74 3.60 8.57 9.91
N ASP A 75 4.85 8.60 10.41
CA ASP A 75 5.74 9.74 10.27
C ASP A 75 6.10 10.02 8.81
N ASP A 76 6.27 8.98 8.01
CA ASP A 76 6.56 9.13 6.58
C ASP A 76 5.37 9.73 5.83
N PHE A 77 4.16 9.26 6.07
CA PHE A 77 2.95 9.88 5.53
C PHE A 77 2.83 11.35 5.92
N ASN A 78 3.01 11.67 7.20
CA ASN A 78 2.94 13.05 7.71
C ASN A 78 4.00 13.95 7.05
N ARG A 79 5.23 13.45 6.89
CA ARG A 79 6.34 14.17 6.24
C ARG A 79 6.02 14.56 4.80
N HIS A 80 5.27 13.72 4.09
CA HIS A 80 4.84 13.96 2.72
C HIS A 80 3.49 14.70 2.62
N GLY A 81 2.89 15.10 3.76
CA GLY A 81 1.63 15.84 3.80
C GLY A 81 0.38 15.00 3.55
N VAL A 82 0.47 13.68 3.65
CA VAL A 82 -0.69 12.79 3.61
C VAL A 82 -1.43 12.86 4.96
N ASP A 83 -2.74 13.07 4.93
CA ASP A 83 -3.57 13.06 6.14
C ASP A 83 -3.69 11.62 6.70
N THR A 84 -3.34 11.45 7.96
CA THR A 84 -3.25 10.13 8.62
C THR A 84 -4.44 9.82 9.54
N ARG A 85 -5.49 10.64 9.56
CA ARG A 85 -6.63 10.51 10.49
C ARG A 85 -7.39 9.18 10.38
N TYR A 86 -7.32 8.50 9.25
CA TYR A 86 -7.95 7.20 9.02
C TYR A 86 -6.94 6.04 9.05
N ILE A 87 -5.77 6.28 9.63
CA ILE A 87 -4.86 5.19 9.97
C ILE A 87 -5.27 4.63 11.32
N LYS A 88 -5.66 3.35 11.34
CA LYS A 88 -5.97 2.63 12.57
C LYS A 88 -4.68 2.10 13.19
N ILE A 89 -4.38 2.51 14.42
CA ILE A 89 -3.28 1.93 15.19
C ILE A 89 -3.79 0.71 15.95
N ASN A 90 -3.21 -0.45 15.69
CA ASN A 90 -3.58 -1.71 16.32
C ASN A 90 -2.42 -2.21 17.17
N PRO A 91 -2.64 -2.42 18.49
CA PRO A 91 -1.60 -2.94 19.37
C PRO A 91 -1.10 -4.32 18.92
N GLY A 92 0.23 -4.45 18.83
CA GLY A 92 0.90 -5.69 18.48
C GLY A 92 0.74 -6.13 17.02
N GLN A 93 0.25 -5.28 16.12
CA GLN A 93 0.17 -5.59 14.69
C GLN A 93 1.56 -5.63 14.06
N ASP A 94 1.91 -6.77 13.47
CA ASP A 94 3.13 -6.88 12.68
C ASP A 94 3.02 -6.08 11.36
N PRO A 95 4.06 -5.33 10.97
CA PRO A 95 4.08 -4.60 9.71
C PRO A 95 4.29 -5.53 8.52
N ASN A 96 3.81 -5.14 7.34
CA ASN A 96 4.30 -5.71 6.10
C ASN A 96 5.77 -5.36 5.93
N MET A 97 6.58 -6.32 5.50
CA MET A 97 8.02 -6.15 5.29
C MET A 97 8.46 -6.65 3.92
N ALA A 98 9.41 -5.95 3.31
CA ALA A 98 10.15 -6.43 2.17
C ALA A 98 11.64 -6.51 2.54
N ILE A 99 12.23 -7.69 2.44
CA ILE A 99 13.67 -7.89 2.59
C ILE A 99 14.26 -7.92 1.19
N ILE A 100 15.04 -6.89 0.87
CA ILE A 100 15.66 -6.71 -0.46
C ILE A 100 17.14 -7.01 -0.32
N ILE A 101 17.60 -8.03 -1.02
CA ILE A 101 19.01 -8.41 -1.09
C ILE A 101 19.54 -7.93 -2.43
N LEU A 102 20.54 -7.06 -2.39
CA LEU A 102 21.18 -6.46 -3.54
C LEU A 102 22.64 -6.87 -3.59
N ASP A 103 23.11 -7.45 -4.69
CA ASP A 103 24.50 -7.79 -4.85
C ASP A 103 25.32 -6.67 -5.52
N GLU A 104 26.63 -6.90 -5.66
CA GLU A 104 27.55 -5.92 -6.26
C GLU A 104 27.34 -5.75 -7.77
N SER A 105 26.69 -6.68 -8.45
CA SER A 105 26.35 -6.57 -9.87
C SER A 105 25.06 -5.76 -10.13
N GLY A 106 24.28 -5.49 -9.06
CA GLY A 106 22.98 -4.83 -9.15
C GLY A 106 21.82 -5.80 -9.28
N GLU A 107 22.07 -7.12 -9.25
CA GLU A 107 21.02 -8.12 -9.19
C GLU A 107 20.34 -8.09 -7.82
N LYS A 108 19.02 -8.28 -7.83
CA LYS A 108 18.24 -8.26 -6.59
C LYS A 108 17.43 -9.52 -6.40
N SER A 109 17.29 -9.90 -5.13
CA SER A 109 16.29 -10.86 -4.66
C SER A 109 15.41 -10.19 -3.62
N LEU A 110 14.13 -10.54 -3.59
CA LEU A 110 13.17 -9.93 -2.69
C LEU A 110 12.36 -11.01 -1.99
N ILE A 111 12.24 -10.87 -0.68
CA ILE A 111 11.31 -11.64 0.15
C ILE A 111 10.26 -10.66 0.66
N TYR A 112 9.00 -10.91 0.33
CA TYR A 112 7.89 -10.18 0.93
C TYR A 112 7.32 -11.01 2.07
N ALA A 113 7.31 -10.43 3.26
CA ALA A 113 6.69 -10.97 4.45
C ALA A 113 5.44 -10.15 4.77
N PRO A 114 4.25 -10.67 4.47
CA PRO A 114 3.02 -9.96 4.83
C PRO A 114 2.92 -9.89 6.36
N GLY A 115 2.51 -8.73 6.85
CA GLY A 115 2.14 -8.53 8.23
C GLY A 115 0.69 -8.95 8.50
N ASP A 116 0.19 -8.58 9.66
CA ASP A 116 -1.18 -8.89 10.05
C ASP A 116 -2.19 -8.15 9.19
N ASN A 117 -3.19 -8.89 8.71
CA ASN A 117 -4.37 -8.28 8.09
C ASN A 117 -5.27 -7.74 9.17
N CYS A 118 -5.34 -6.42 9.29
CA CYS A 118 -6.25 -5.78 10.20
C CYS A 118 -7.58 -5.45 9.52
N GLU A 119 -8.65 -5.85 10.17
CA GLU A 119 -9.98 -5.42 9.76
C GLU A 119 -10.13 -3.93 10.01
N TRP A 120 -10.52 -3.20 8.97
CA TRP A 120 -10.92 -1.82 9.12
C TRP A 120 -12.38 -1.77 9.56
N ASP A 121 -12.67 -0.78 10.37
CA ASP A 121 -14.07 -0.42 10.58
C ASP A 121 -14.69 0.05 9.26
N GLN A 122 -15.71 -0.67 8.81
CA GLN A 122 -16.40 -0.38 7.55
C GLN A 122 -16.96 1.04 7.50
N GLN A 123 -17.44 1.56 8.63
CA GLN A 123 -17.97 2.92 8.71
C GLN A 123 -16.89 3.96 8.49
N THR A 124 -15.70 3.76 9.05
CA THR A 124 -14.53 4.63 8.84
C THR A 124 -14.11 4.60 7.36
N ALA A 125 -14.07 3.40 6.76
CA ALA A 125 -13.73 3.26 5.34
C ALA A 125 -14.74 4.00 4.43
N PHE A 126 -16.02 3.83 4.68
CA PHE A 126 -17.09 4.50 3.93
C PHE A 126 -17.03 6.02 4.09
N THR A 127 -16.73 6.50 5.29
CA THR A 127 -16.56 7.95 5.53
C THR A 127 -15.40 8.52 4.71
N ALA A 128 -14.23 7.88 4.76
CA ALA A 128 -13.04 8.30 4.02
C ALA A 128 -13.29 8.31 2.49
N ILE A 129 -13.94 7.26 1.98
CA ILE A 129 -14.31 7.14 0.56
C ILE A 129 -15.31 8.24 0.16
N ALA A 130 -16.37 8.44 0.95
CA ALA A 130 -17.39 9.46 0.65
C ALA A 130 -16.82 10.88 0.65
N GLU A 131 -15.80 11.16 1.45
CA GLU A 131 -15.12 12.46 1.53
C GLU A 131 -14.09 12.69 0.41
N SER A 132 -13.83 11.70 -0.45
CA SER A 132 -12.78 11.74 -1.47
C SER A 132 -13.33 11.73 -2.90
N LYS A 133 -12.64 12.37 -3.85
CA LYS A 133 -13.00 12.37 -5.27
C LYS A 133 -12.60 11.05 -5.95
N ILE A 134 -11.47 10.48 -5.54
CA ILE A 134 -10.90 9.24 -6.09
C ILE A 134 -10.57 8.31 -4.93
N MET A 135 -10.92 7.03 -5.04
CA MET A 135 -10.40 5.93 -4.24
C MET A 135 -9.28 5.26 -5.04
N TYR A 136 -8.06 5.29 -4.55
CA TYR A 136 -6.90 4.62 -5.14
C TYR A 136 -6.50 3.42 -4.29
N THR A 137 -6.34 2.26 -4.91
CA THR A 137 -5.97 1.02 -4.20
C THR A 137 -5.24 0.02 -5.10
N MET A 138 -4.49 -0.89 -4.47
CA MET A 138 -4.03 -2.15 -5.07
C MET A 138 -4.90 -3.27 -4.47
N PRO A 139 -5.85 -3.84 -5.24
CA PRO A 139 -6.85 -4.75 -4.70
C PRO A 139 -6.28 -6.16 -4.46
N GLY A 140 -5.80 -6.42 -3.23
CA GLY A 140 -5.32 -7.72 -2.79
C GLY A 140 -6.42 -8.64 -2.25
N ASP A 141 -7.45 -8.06 -1.63
CA ASP A 141 -8.66 -8.75 -1.12
C ASP A 141 -9.85 -8.35 -1.99
N LEU A 142 -10.32 -9.31 -2.81
CA LEU A 142 -11.38 -9.05 -3.78
C LEU A 142 -12.74 -8.74 -3.13
N GLU A 143 -13.08 -9.37 -2.02
CA GLU A 143 -14.35 -9.14 -1.33
C GLU A 143 -14.40 -7.73 -0.75
N LYS A 144 -13.37 -7.35 -0.02
CA LYS A 144 -13.20 -6.02 0.54
C LYS A 144 -13.18 -4.93 -0.53
N TYR A 145 -12.40 -5.15 -1.60
CA TYR A 145 -12.36 -4.24 -2.74
C TYR A 145 -13.75 -4.05 -3.34
N THR A 146 -14.48 -5.14 -3.56
CA THR A 146 -15.82 -5.11 -4.17
C THR A 146 -16.77 -4.23 -3.36
N VAL A 147 -16.81 -4.42 -2.04
CA VAL A 147 -17.68 -3.62 -1.13
C VAL A 147 -17.28 -2.14 -1.18
N GLN A 148 -15.99 -1.83 -1.11
CA GLN A 148 -15.49 -0.46 -1.13
C GLN A 148 -15.71 0.24 -2.47
N ALA A 149 -15.46 -0.45 -3.59
CA ALA A 149 -15.65 0.09 -4.94
C ALA A 149 -17.12 0.34 -5.26
N GLN A 150 -18.02 -0.57 -4.89
CA GLN A 150 -19.46 -0.37 -5.03
C GLN A 150 -19.93 0.85 -4.22
N TYR A 151 -19.46 0.98 -2.98
CA TYR A 151 -19.76 2.15 -2.16
C TYR A 151 -19.19 3.44 -2.77
N ALA A 152 -17.95 3.44 -3.24
CA ALA A 152 -17.31 4.58 -3.89
C ALA A 152 -18.17 5.09 -5.07
N ARG A 153 -18.58 4.20 -5.95
CA ARG A 153 -19.45 4.54 -7.09
C ARG A 153 -20.79 5.11 -6.65
N SER A 154 -21.40 4.58 -5.59
CA SER A 154 -22.65 5.14 -5.04
C SER A 154 -22.50 6.57 -4.50
N GLN A 155 -21.28 6.95 -4.13
CA GLN A 155 -20.94 8.28 -3.63
C GLN A 155 -20.35 9.23 -4.71
N ASN A 156 -20.37 8.83 -6.00
CA ASN A 156 -19.68 9.53 -7.09
C ASN A 156 -18.18 9.74 -6.79
N THR A 157 -17.54 8.75 -6.21
CA THR A 157 -16.09 8.64 -6.04
C THR A 157 -15.55 7.72 -7.11
N LEU A 158 -14.61 8.19 -7.93
CA LEU A 158 -13.95 7.37 -8.95
C LEU A 158 -13.09 6.30 -8.30
N VAL A 159 -13.00 5.15 -8.95
CA VAL A 159 -12.19 4.02 -8.49
C VAL A 159 -10.97 3.85 -9.39
N ALA A 160 -9.78 4.10 -8.83
CA ALA A 160 -8.50 3.88 -9.50
C ALA A 160 -7.78 2.70 -8.87
N VAL A 161 -7.31 1.77 -9.69
CA VAL A 161 -6.65 0.54 -9.23
C VAL A 161 -5.25 0.40 -9.84
N ASP A 162 -4.32 -0.05 -9.01
CA ASP A 162 -3.00 -0.48 -9.45
C ASP A 162 -2.99 -2.00 -9.57
N ILE A 163 -2.63 -2.51 -10.75
CA ILE A 163 -2.69 -3.92 -11.08
C ILE A 163 -1.28 -4.48 -11.20
N GLU A 164 -0.89 -5.23 -10.20
CA GLU A 164 0.38 -5.95 -10.18
C GLU A 164 0.28 -7.31 -10.88
N PRO A 165 1.42 -7.90 -11.34
CA PRO A 165 1.41 -9.16 -12.09
C PRO A 165 0.70 -10.32 -11.38
N HIS A 166 0.79 -10.39 -10.05
CA HIS A 166 0.12 -11.43 -9.27
C HIS A 166 -1.41 -11.30 -9.29
N ILE A 167 -1.95 -10.07 -9.37
CA ILE A 167 -3.38 -9.80 -9.53
C ILE A 167 -3.81 -10.12 -10.96
N ALA A 168 -2.99 -9.75 -11.95
CA ALA A 168 -3.27 -9.98 -13.36
C ALA A 168 -3.22 -11.46 -13.78
N SER A 169 -2.58 -12.32 -12.98
CA SER A 169 -2.46 -13.76 -13.26
C SER A 169 -3.80 -14.52 -13.19
N ASP A 170 -4.72 -14.07 -12.34
CA ASP A 170 -6.09 -14.60 -12.26
C ASP A 170 -7.04 -13.76 -13.11
N LYS A 171 -7.39 -14.27 -14.28
CA LYS A 171 -8.24 -13.55 -15.25
C LYS A 171 -9.67 -13.31 -14.75
N GLU A 172 -10.22 -14.20 -13.93
CA GLU A 172 -11.57 -14.04 -13.38
C GLU A 172 -11.58 -12.94 -12.31
N GLN A 173 -10.60 -12.96 -11.41
CA GLN A 173 -10.41 -11.92 -10.42
C GLN A 173 -10.16 -10.56 -11.08
N LEU A 174 -9.27 -10.52 -12.07
CA LEU A 174 -8.96 -9.30 -12.82
C LEU A 174 -10.22 -8.71 -13.48
N ALA A 175 -11.05 -9.55 -14.13
CA ALA A 175 -12.28 -9.08 -14.74
C ALA A 175 -13.26 -8.46 -13.71
N LYS A 176 -13.38 -9.06 -12.52
CA LYS A 176 -14.21 -8.52 -11.43
C LYS A 176 -13.67 -7.16 -10.94
N ILE A 177 -12.36 -7.02 -10.82
CA ILE A 177 -11.72 -5.76 -10.43
C ILE A 177 -11.99 -4.67 -11.47
N LEU A 178 -11.71 -4.96 -12.74
CA LEU A 178 -11.84 -4.00 -13.83
C LEU A 178 -13.29 -3.56 -14.07
N ASN A 179 -14.28 -4.41 -13.82
CA ASN A 179 -15.69 -4.04 -13.90
C ASN A 179 -16.13 -2.95 -12.91
N LEU A 180 -15.41 -2.79 -11.82
CA LEU A 180 -15.68 -1.78 -10.79
C LEU A 180 -14.72 -0.58 -10.84
N ALA A 181 -13.62 -0.69 -11.57
CA ALA A 181 -12.63 0.36 -11.74
C ALA A 181 -13.03 1.35 -12.83
N ASP A 182 -12.75 2.64 -12.61
CA ASP A 182 -12.84 3.70 -13.62
C ASP A 182 -11.47 3.96 -14.27
N ILE A 183 -10.38 3.71 -13.52
CA ILE A 183 -8.99 3.87 -13.97
C ILE A 183 -8.21 2.62 -13.53
N ALA A 184 -7.46 2.03 -14.45
CA ALA A 184 -6.56 0.93 -14.16
C ALA A 184 -5.14 1.27 -14.60
N ILE A 185 -4.18 1.05 -13.72
CA ILE A 185 -2.74 1.35 -13.90
C ILE A 185 -2.00 0.01 -13.83
N PHE A 186 -1.12 -0.25 -14.79
CA PHE A 186 -0.25 -1.44 -14.81
C PHE A 186 1.11 -1.13 -15.39
N ASN A 187 2.12 -1.85 -14.92
CA ASN A 187 3.42 -1.88 -15.53
C ASN A 187 3.42 -2.82 -16.76
N GLN A 188 4.27 -2.51 -17.73
CA GLN A 188 4.53 -3.38 -18.89
C GLN A 188 5.40 -4.56 -18.51
#